data_56682679bbcb4dda7f1953a76a333898
#
_entry.id   56682679bbcb4dda7f1953a76a333898
#
_cell.length_a   1.000
_cell.length_b   1.000
_cell.length_c   1.000
_cell.angle_alpha   90.00
_cell.angle_beta   90.00
_cell.angle_gamma   90.00
#
_symmetry.space_group_name_H-M   'P 1'
#
loop_
_entity.id
_entity.type
_entity.pdbx_description
1 polymer ?
#
loop_
_entity_poly.entity_id
_entity_poly.type
_entity_poly.pdbx_seq_one_letter_code
_entity_poly.pdbx_strand_id
1 'polypeptide(L)'
;MKNSAPILGTVAALALLATPLAAQQTADAIDPEAATAARADKDAGRPVIADDWMVAAANPLAVEAGAAVLAQGGTAADAMVAVQTVLGLVEPQSSGLGGGAFLVWYDADSGEVTTLDGRETAPQAATPTLFQTAAGEKMGFWDAVIGGLSVGTPGTPALMETAHRKWGKANWSDLFDAAITLADQGFVVSPRLAALVAGDAEKLGRFPATAAYFLPDGAPIAAGTALKNPAYADTLRQIAAEGTRAFYTGPIAEGIVATVRGAEGNPGLLSMDDLALYTAIKRPAVCAAYRAHDVCGMGPPSSGALTVGQILGMLDSYDLASLGPESPVAWRLIGDASRLAFADRGRYMADSDFVPVPTAGLVNPDYLAERAALLSGETALEDVAPGAPEFDHALHWADNVDISLPSTSHISIVDGYGNALSMTTTIENGFGSRLMAPGGFLLNNELTDFSFASHSAGVPIANAIAPGKRPRSSMSPTIVLKDGAPALVIGSPGGSRIIGYTAQAIINYLDWGMDVQAALSAPHVLNRFGTMDVEAGTKAEALTGPLTDLGFEVNARDLTSGLHAIAITLDGLQGGADPRREGIALGN
;
A
#
# COMPACT_ATOMS: atom_id res chain seq x y z
N MET A 1 68.04 46.99 57.55
CA MET A 1 68.45 47.25 56.15
C MET A 1 68.21 46.00 55.35
N LYS A 2 67.72 46.16 54.20
CA LYS A 2 67.37 45.22 53.11
C LYS A 2 66.04 44.49 53.21
N ASN A 3 65.09 45.03 52.43
CA ASN A 3 63.84 44.49 52.00
C ASN A 3 64.00 43.22 51.15
N SER A 4 63.12 42.26 51.39
CA SER A 4 62.85 41.19 50.39
C SER A 4 61.35 40.99 50.33
N ALA A 5 60.80 41.36 49.20
CA ALA A 5 59.34 41.13 48.85
C ALA A 5 59.12 39.66 48.43
N PRO A 6 58.01 39.06 48.72
CA PRO A 6 57.62 37.74 48.18
C PRO A 6 56.96 37.87 46.82
N ILE A 7 57.41 37.02 45.91
CA ILE A 7 56.83 36.81 44.56
C ILE A 7 55.60 35.97 44.73
N LEU A 8 54.39 36.53 44.42
CA LEU A 8 53.18 35.77 44.21
C LEU A 8 53.21 35.09 42.86
N GLY A 9 53.32 33.77 42.85
CA GLY A 9 53.11 32.94 41.68
C GLY A 9 51.64 32.73 41.43
N THR A 10 51.13 33.28 40.34
CA THR A 10 49.75 33.04 39.84
C THR A 10 49.73 31.70 39.12
N VAL A 11 49.07 30.69 39.73
CA VAL A 11 48.76 29.43 39.05
C VAL A 11 47.49 29.64 38.26
N ALA A 12 47.61 29.73 36.92
CA ALA A 12 46.50 29.70 36.00
C ALA A 12 45.96 28.27 35.89
N ALA A 13 44.80 28.01 36.48
CA ALA A 13 44.07 26.76 36.26
C ALA A 13 43.44 26.80 34.87
N LEU A 14 43.97 26.03 33.93
CA LEU A 14 43.31 25.71 32.66
C LEU A 14 42.12 24.78 32.97
N ALA A 15 40.91 25.33 33.02
CA ALA A 15 39.68 24.54 32.97
C ALA A 15 39.48 24.03 31.55
N LEU A 16 39.83 22.79 31.29
CA LEU A 16 39.37 22.04 30.10
C LEU A 16 37.87 21.92 30.19
N LEU A 17 37.16 22.75 29.44
CA LEU A 17 35.76 22.52 29.08
C LEU A 17 35.73 21.30 28.17
N ALA A 18 35.47 20.13 28.79
CA ALA A 18 35.04 18.96 28.06
C ALA A 18 33.59 19.24 27.58
N THR A 19 33.48 19.72 26.37
CA THR A 19 32.17 19.67 25.64
C THR A 19 31.81 18.21 25.47
N PRO A 20 30.55 17.80 25.78
CA PRO A 20 30.12 16.45 25.50
C PRO A 20 30.04 16.28 23.98
N LEU A 21 30.95 15.49 23.42
CA LEU A 21 30.97 15.02 22.03
C LEU A 21 29.99 13.83 21.90
N ALA A 22 28.83 13.91 22.51
CA ALA A 22 27.84 12.84 22.53
C ALA A 22 26.44 13.33 22.13
N ALA A 23 26.35 14.18 21.10
CA ALA A 23 25.06 14.60 20.58
C ALA A 23 25.14 15.02 19.08
N GLN A 24 25.93 14.32 18.28
CA GLN A 24 26.02 14.62 16.85
C GLN A 24 26.29 13.36 16.00
N GLN A 25 25.72 12.24 16.43
CA GLN A 25 25.53 11.05 15.58
C GLN A 25 24.03 10.77 15.41
N THR A 26 23.25 11.82 15.20
CA THR A 26 21.88 11.69 14.74
C THR A 26 21.85 12.11 13.28
N ALA A 27 21.59 11.13 12.44
CA ALA A 27 21.32 11.27 11.01
C ALA A 27 22.48 12.00 10.26
N ASP A 28 23.46 11.26 9.80
CA ASP A 28 23.95 11.53 8.46
C ASP A 28 22.71 11.36 7.56
N ALA A 29 21.98 12.46 7.43
CA ALA A 29 20.87 12.56 6.49
C ALA A 29 21.45 12.13 5.15
N ILE A 30 20.79 11.21 4.47
CA ILE A 30 21.10 10.92 3.08
C ILE A 30 21.21 12.26 2.40
N ASP A 31 22.27 12.42 1.63
CA ASP A 31 22.58 13.63 0.94
C ASP A 31 21.33 14.18 0.25
N PRO A 32 20.83 15.38 0.62
CA PRO A 32 19.68 16.00 -0.08
C PRO A 32 19.89 16.08 -1.60
N GLU A 33 21.15 16.02 -2.07
CA GLU A 33 21.50 15.91 -3.47
C GLU A 33 21.05 14.57 -4.06
N ALA A 34 21.11 13.46 -3.33
CA ALA A 34 20.69 12.15 -3.81
C ALA A 34 19.18 12.09 -4.09
N ALA A 35 18.34 12.61 -3.19
CA ALA A 35 16.90 12.71 -3.41
C ALA A 35 16.54 13.66 -4.56
N THR A 36 17.30 14.75 -4.72
CA THR A 36 17.15 15.69 -5.84
C THR A 36 17.55 15.04 -7.16
N ALA A 37 18.65 14.29 -7.20
CA ALA A 37 19.10 13.54 -8.37
C ALA A 37 18.10 12.46 -8.77
N ALA A 38 17.60 11.67 -7.81
CA ALA A 38 16.58 10.65 -8.04
C ALA A 38 15.28 11.23 -8.61
N ARG A 39 14.87 12.40 -8.15
CA ARG A 39 13.72 13.11 -8.72
C ARG A 39 13.99 13.55 -10.16
N ALA A 40 15.17 14.09 -10.44
CA ALA A 40 15.56 14.48 -11.79
C ALA A 40 15.63 13.29 -12.75
N ASP A 41 16.09 12.13 -12.28
CA ASP A 41 16.09 10.90 -13.08
C ASP A 41 14.65 10.43 -13.39
N LYS A 42 13.76 10.39 -12.38
CA LYS A 42 12.34 10.10 -12.59
C LYS A 42 11.70 11.04 -13.61
N ASP A 43 11.89 12.36 -13.44
CA ASP A 43 11.33 13.38 -14.33
C ASP A 43 11.88 13.27 -15.75
N ALA A 44 13.09 12.75 -15.93
CA ALA A 44 13.70 12.45 -17.21
C ALA A 44 13.33 11.06 -17.76
N GLY A 45 12.49 10.29 -17.06
CA GLY A 45 12.07 8.94 -17.46
C GLY A 45 13.18 7.89 -17.34
N ARG A 46 14.17 8.09 -16.50
CA ARG A 46 15.29 7.16 -16.28
C ARG A 46 15.17 6.46 -14.94
N PRO A 47 15.52 5.15 -14.85
CA PRO A 47 15.63 4.46 -13.58
C PRO A 47 16.82 4.98 -12.76
N VAL A 48 16.68 4.94 -11.43
CA VAL A 48 17.81 5.08 -10.50
C VAL A 48 18.59 3.77 -10.49
N ILE A 49 19.90 3.85 -10.57
CA ILE A 49 20.80 2.67 -10.60
C ILE A 49 21.54 2.58 -9.26
N ALA A 50 21.66 1.34 -8.74
CA ALA A 50 22.40 1.04 -7.50
C ALA A 50 22.97 -0.38 -7.55
N ASP A 51 23.99 -0.64 -6.72
CA ASP A 51 24.67 -1.94 -6.71
C ASP A 51 24.34 -2.80 -5.49
N ASP A 52 24.04 -2.20 -4.32
CA ASP A 52 23.98 -2.90 -3.03
C ASP A 52 22.54 -3.00 -2.48
N TRP A 53 21.86 -1.88 -2.33
CA TRP A 53 20.51 -1.82 -1.79
C TRP A 53 19.69 -0.71 -2.45
N MET A 54 18.34 -0.85 -2.36
CA MET A 54 17.44 0.16 -2.90
C MET A 54 16.11 0.19 -2.15
N VAL A 55 15.54 1.40 -2.04
CA VAL A 55 14.19 1.65 -1.51
C VAL A 55 13.42 2.58 -2.45
N ALA A 56 12.16 2.23 -2.74
CA ALA A 56 11.24 3.05 -3.52
C ALA A 56 9.89 3.15 -2.79
N ALA A 57 9.40 4.37 -2.58
CA ALA A 57 8.13 4.63 -1.88
C ALA A 57 7.52 5.97 -2.27
N ALA A 58 6.29 6.23 -1.78
CA ALA A 58 5.40 7.29 -2.25
C ALA A 58 5.83 8.73 -1.89
N ASN A 59 6.81 8.90 -0.99
CA ASN A 59 7.26 10.24 -0.57
C ASN A 59 8.77 10.26 -0.34
N PRO A 60 9.50 11.30 -0.80
CA PRO A 60 10.94 11.41 -0.66
C PRO A 60 11.45 11.30 0.78
N LEU A 61 10.79 11.96 1.75
CA LEU A 61 11.17 11.89 3.17
C LEU A 61 11.10 10.47 3.73
N ALA A 62 10.11 9.70 3.28
CA ALA A 62 9.99 8.31 3.69
C ALA A 62 11.06 7.43 3.04
N VAL A 63 11.40 7.68 1.79
CA VAL A 63 12.48 6.99 1.08
C VAL A 63 13.84 7.29 1.73
N GLU A 64 14.11 8.54 2.09
CA GLU A 64 15.34 8.95 2.81
C GLU A 64 15.44 8.23 4.17
N ALA A 65 14.35 8.11 4.91
CA ALA A 65 14.35 7.39 6.19
C ALA A 65 14.69 5.89 6.01
N GLY A 66 14.09 5.23 5.01
CA GLY A 66 14.39 3.82 4.71
C GLY A 66 15.83 3.63 4.22
N ALA A 67 16.30 4.51 3.35
CA ALA A 67 17.66 4.49 2.82
C ALA A 67 18.71 4.70 3.93
N ALA A 68 18.45 5.56 4.92
CA ALA A 68 19.32 5.74 6.08
C ALA A 68 19.47 4.45 6.90
N VAL A 69 18.38 3.68 7.07
CA VAL A 69 18.43 2.38 7.74
C VAL A 69 19.25 1.36 6.95
N LEU A 70 19.04 1.28 5.63
CA LEU A 70 19.80 0.36 4.76
C LEU A 70 21.28 0.69 4.73
N ALA A 71 21.63 1.98 4.63
CA ALA A 71 23.03 2.45 4.66
C ALA A 71 23.76 2.10 5.96
N GLN A 72 23.03 1.94 7.07
CA GLN A 72 23.56 1.50 8.36
C GLN A 72 23.59 -0.04 8.52
N GLY A 73 23.28 -0.79 7.47
CA GLY A 73 23.26 -2.25 7.47
C GLY A 73 21.97 -2.86 8.03
N GLY A 74 20.89 -2.10 8.12
CA GLY A 74 19.56 -2.63 8.40
C GLY A 74 19.02 -3.49 7.24
N THR A 75 18.06 -4.35 7.53
CA THR A 75 17.37 -5.17 6.53
C THR A 75 16.23 -4.41 5.87
N ALA A 76 15.66 -4.97 4.80
CA ALA A 76 14.46 -4.44 4.18
C ALA A 76 13.25 -4.38 5.16
N ALA A 77 13.20 -5.29 6.15
CA ALA A 77 12.18 -5.26 7.20
C ALA A 77 12.37 -4.08 8.18
N ASP A 78 13.63 -3.74 8.50
CA ASP A 78 13.96 -2.56 9.32
C ASP A 78 13.61 -1.26 8.57
N ALA A 79 14.08 -1.16 7.32
CA ALA A 79 13.83 0.01 6.48
C ALA A 79 12.32 0.24 6.26
N MET A 80 11.53 -0.82 6.09
CA MET A 80 10.08 -0.74 5.96
C MET A 80 9.41 -0.06 7.15
N VAL A 81 9.87 -0.32 8.39
CA VAL A 81 9.33 0.34 9.59
C VAL A 81 9.58 1.85 9.54
N ALA A 82 10.79 2.28 9.20
CA ALA A 82 11.13 3.69 9.07
C ALA A 82 10.33 4.38 7.95
N VAL A 83 10.22 3.74 6.77
CA VAL A 83 9.42 4.23 5.64
C VAL A 83 7.96 4.38 6.04
N GLN A 84 7.36 3.35 6.65
CA GLN A 84 5.93 3.33 7.00
C GLN A 84 5.58 4.38 8.04
N THR A 85 6.42 4.59 9.04
CA THR A 85 6.16 5.59 10.08
C THR A 85 6.26 7.01 9.55
N VAL A 86 7.17 7.27 8.62
CA VAL A 86 7.24 8.57 7.93
C VAL A 86 6.07 8.75 6.97
N LEU A 87 5.68 7.72 6.18
CA LEU A 87 4.50 7.80 5.30
C LEU A 87 3.22 8.14 6.06
N GLY A 88 3.01 7.54 7.24
CA GLY A 88 1.85 7.85 8.10
C GLY A 88 1.78 9.31 8.56
N LEU A 89 2.90 10.02 8.52
CA LEU A 89 2.99 11.45 8.83
C LEU A 89 2.84 12.34 7.58
N VAL A 90 3.55 12.04 6.50
CA VAL A 90 3.69 12.92 5.32
C VAL A 90 2.68 12.60 4.21
N GLU A 91 2.11 11.40 4.20
CA GLU A 91 1.00 10.95 3.34
C GLU A 91 -0.16 10.37 4.17
N PRO A 92 -0.64 11.07 5.22
CA PRO A 92 -1.64 10.54 6.15
C PRO A 92 -2.98 10.22 5.49
N GLN A 93 -3.26 10.79 4.31
CA GLN A 93 -4.44 10.49 3.52
C GLN A 93 -4.41 9.10 2.88
N SER A 94 -3.26 8.44 2.82
CA SER A 94 -3.06 7.19 2.07
C SER A 94 -2.87 5.97 2.97
N SER A 95 -2.12 6.09 4.06
CA SER A 95 -1.77 4.99 4.97
C SER A 95 -1.33 5.51 6.34
N GLY A 96 -1.16 4.62 7.31
CA GLY A 96 -0.65 4.99 8.63
C GLY A 96 -0.92 3.93 9.70
N LEU A 97 -0.65 4.29 10.96
CA LEU A 97 -0.82 3.40 12.12
C LEU A 97 -2.28 2.94 12.31
N GLY A 98 -3.24 3.78 11.92
CA GLY A 98 -4.67 3.48 12.02
C GLY A 98 -5.24 2.62 10.90
N GLY A 99 -4.41 2.04 10.05
CA GLY A 99 -4.77 1.23 8.89
C GLY A 99 -4.23 -0.18 8.90
N GLY A 100 -4.15 -0.79 7.71
CA GLY A 100 -3.62 -2.14 7.50
C GLY A 100 -2.66 -2.24 6.32
N ALA A 101 -2.05 -3.41 6.19
CA ALA A 101 -1.06 -3.67 5.16
C ALA A 101 -0.96 -5.14 4.80
N PHE A 102 -0.44 -5.42 3.60
CA PHE A 102 0.08 -6.72 3.21
C PHE A 102 1.55 -6.60 2.81
N LEU A 103 2.35 -7.57 3.24
CA LEU A 103 3.77 -7.63 2.96
C LEU A 103 4.11 -8.98 2.31
N VAL A 104 4.91 -8.93 1.25
CA VAL A 104 5.57 -10.09 0.63
C VAL A 104 7.05 -9.96 0.89
N TRP A 105 7.65 -11.02 1.39
CA TRP A 105 9.08 -11.13 1.73
C TRP A 105 9.72 -12.25 0.94
N TYR A 106 10.83 -11.97 0.29
CA TYR A 106 11.74 -12.96 -0.23
C TYR A 106 12.97 -13.03 0.67
N ASP A 107 13.28 -14.21 1.14
CA ASP A 107 14.43 -14.50 2.00
C ASP A 107 15.59 -15.00 1.15
N ALA A 108 16.67 -14.24 1.08
CA ALA A 108 17.81 -14.56 0.21
C ALA A 108 18.59 -15.81 0.67
N ASP A 109 18.59 -16.12 1.97
CA ASP A 109 19.30 -17.27 2.51
C ASP A 109 18.59 -18.60 2.17
N SER A 110 17.25 -18.60 2.20
CA SER A 110 16.44 -19.81 1.97
C SER A 110 15.81 -19.88 0.58
N GLY A 111 15.67 -18.77 -0.14
CA GLY A 111 14.89 -18.66 -1.37
C GLY A 111 13.37 -18.72 -1.15
N GLU A 112 12.89 -18.67 0.09
CA GLU A 112 11.46 -18.77 0.42
C GLU A 112 10.75 -17.42 0.22
N VAL A 113 9.56 -17.46 -0.42
CA VAL A 113 8.62 -16.33 -0.43
C VAL A 113 7.57 -16.52 0.65
N THR A 114 7.47 -15.53 1.54
CA THR A 114 6.53 -15.53 2.68
C THR A 114 5.67 -14.28 2.64
N THR A 115 4.43 -14.34 3.16
CA THR A 115 3.58 -13.16 3.28
C THR A 115 3.12 -12.90 4.71
N LEU A 116 2.91 -11.63 5.04
CA LEU A 116 2.28 -11.20 6.29
C LEU A 116 0.99 -10.42 5.97
N ASP A 117 -0.08 -10.84 6.65
CA ASP A 117 -1.40 -10.26 6.60
C ASP A 117 -1.62 -9.38 7.83
N GLY A 118 -1.56 -8.08 7.63
CA GLY A 118 -1.91 -7.04 8.60
C GLY A 118 -3.19 -6.31 8.21
N ARG A 119 -4.12 -6.99 7.50
CA ARG A 119 -5.43 -6.43 7.14
C ARG A 119 -6.26 -6.16 8.39
N GLU A 120 -7.08 -5.15 8.36
CA GLU A 120 -8.01 -4.81 9.43
C GLU A 120 -9.05 -5.91 9.63
N THR A 121 -9.48 -6.10 10.88
CA THR A 121 -10.56 -7.03 11.21
C THR A 121 -11.83 -6.29 11.59
N ALA A 122 -12.98 -6.87 11.23
CA ALA A 122 -14.27 -6.39 11.70
C ALA A 122 -14.39 -6.56 13.22
N PRO A 123 -14.95 -5.60 13.95
CA PRO A 123 -15.23 -5.74 15.38
C PRO A 123 -16.06 -6.99 15.69
N GLN A 124 -15.85 -7.59 16.86
CA GLN A 124 -16.64 -8.76 17.31
C GLN A 124 -18.14 -8.46 17.43
N ALA A 125 -18.50 -7.20 17.56
CA ALA A 125 -19.89 -6.75 17.58
C ALA A 125 -20.51 -6.53 16.18
N ALA A 126 -19.73 -6.71 15.09
CA ALA A 126 -20.21 -6.53 13.73
C ALA A 126 -21.27 -7.59 13.37
N THR A 127 -22.24 -7.18 12.56
CA THR A 127 -23.31 -8.06 12.04
C THR A 127 -23.32 -8.05 10.52
N PRO A 128 -23.88 -9.08 9.87
CA PRO A 128 -23.99 -9.12 8.40
C PRO A 128 -24.82 -7.98 7.78
N THR A 129 -25.52 -7.21 8.60
CA THR A 129 -26.34 -6.06 8.20
C THR A 129 -25.74 -4.71 8.61
N LEU A 130 -24.45 -4.67 8.98
CA LEU A 130 -23.77 -3.47 9.48
C LEU A 130 -23.97 -2.23 8.59
N PHE A 131 -23.94 -2.41 7.28
CA PHE A 131 -24.10 -1.34 6.27
C PHE A 131 -25.50 -1.32 5.65
N GLN A 132 -26.52 -1.68 6.44
CA GLN A 132 -27.92 -1.62 6.02
C GLN A 132 -28.70 -0.69 6.93
N THR A 133 -29.68 0.00 6.34
CA THR A 133 -30.65 0.79 7.10
C THR A 133 -31.61 -0.10 7.89
N ALA A 134 -32.40 0.48 8.80
CA ALA A 134 -33.44 -0.25 9.51
C ALA A 134 -34.51 -0.90 8.58
N ALA A 135 -34.63 -0.41 7.35
CA ALA A 135 -35.50 -1.00 6.32
C ALA A 135 -34.83 -2.16 5.55
N GLY A 136 -33.54 -2.50 5.85
CA GLY A 136 -32.79 -3.53 5.16
C GLY A 136 -32.18 -3.08 3.81
N GLU A 137 -32.22 -1.79 3.51
CA GLU A 137 -31.62 -1.22 2.32
C GLU A 137 -30.12 -0.93 2.55
N LYS A 138 -29.30 -1.02 1.50
CA LYS A 138 -27.88 -0.64 1.59
C LYS A 138 -27.75 0.83 1.94
N MET A 139 -26.85 1.16 2.86
CA MET A 139 -26.48 2.55 3.17
C MET A 139 -25.83 3.23 1.95
N GLY A 140 -25.93 4.55 1.87
CA GLY A 140 -25.13 5.35 0.95
C GLY A 140 -23.62 5.18 1.27
N PHE A 141 -22.78 5.13 0.23
CA PHE A 141 -21.35 4.88 0.41
C PHE A 141 -20.70 5.86 1.40
N TRP A 142 -20.93 7.16 1.22
CA TRP A 142 -20.36 8.19 2.09
C TRP A 142 -20.96 8.21 3.51
N ASP A 143 -22.19 7.75 3.66
CA ASP A 143 -22.84 7.59 4.97
C ASP A 143 -22.20 6.42 5.74
N ALA A 144 -21.74 5.41 5.04
CA ALA A 144 -21.01 4.29 5.62
C ALA A 144 -19.55 4.66 5.95
N VAL A 145 -18.84 5.34 5.02
CA VAL A 145 -17.40 5.65 5.13
C VAL A 145 -17.08 6.63 6.26
N ILE A 146 -17.83 7.76 6.35
CA ILE A 146 -17.47 8.88 7.22
C ILE A 146 -17.93 8.63 8.64
N GLY A 147 -17.00 8.43 9.57
CA GLY A 147 -17.29 8.16 10.99
C GLY A 147 -16.82 6.80 11.46
N GLY A 148 -17.28 6.40 12.65
CA GLY A 148 -16.78 5.22 13.34
C GLY A 148 -17.23 3.86 12.78
N LEU A 149 -18.37 3.81 12.07
CA LEU A 149 -19.00 2.55 11.63
C LEU A 149 -18.10 1.74 10.69
N SER A 150 -17.32 2.43 9.87
CA SER A 150 -16.42 1.84 8.88
C SER A 150 -15.06 1.42 9.42
N VAL A 151 -14.73 1.75 10.67
CA VAL A 151 -13.40 1.53 11.23
C VAL A 151 -13.22 0.07 11.63
N GLY A 152 -12.28 -0.62 10.97
CA GLY A 152 -11.77 -1.92 11.37
C GLY A 152 -10.61 -1.81 12.36
N THR A 153 -10.30 -2.92 13.06
CA THR A 153 -9.15 -2.97 13.96
C THR A 153 -7.86 -2.80 13.17
N PRO A 154 -7.05 -1.77 13.44
CA PRO A 154 -5.82 -1.49 12.70
C PRO A 154 -4.80 -2.63 12.79
N GLY A 155 -4.11 -2.92 11.69
CA GLY A 155 -3.15 -4.02 11.61
C GLY A 155 -1.72 -3.61 11.28
N THR A 156 -1.50 -2.41 10.74
CA THR A 156 -0.16 -1.95 10.32
C THR A 156 0.89 -2.05 11.43
N PRO A 157 0.65 -1.60 12.69
CA PRO A 157 1.66 -1.72 13.75
C PRO A 157 2.06 -3.17 14.03
N ALA A 158 1.09 -4.09 14.15
CA ALA A 158 1.36 -5.50 14.41
C ALA A 158 2.14 -6.17 13.27
N LEU A 159 1.86 -5.79 12.02
CA LEU A 159 2.61 -6.28 10.86
C LEU A 159 4.06 -5.79 10.91
N MET A 160 4.30 -4.49 11.18
CA MET A 160 5.64 -3.93 11.30
C MET A 160 6.48 -4.66 12.37
N GLU A 161 5.95 -4.83 13.59
CA GLU A 161 6.67 -5.54 14.66
C GLU A 161 6.91 -7.01 14.31
N THR A 162 5.92 -7.67 13.69
CA THR A 162 6.05 -9.07 13.27
C THR A 162 7.15 -9.23 12.21
N ALA A 163 7.22 -8.35 11.23
CA ALA A 163 8.26 -8.35 10.20
C ALA A 163 9.65 -8.10 10.82
N HIS A 164 9.77 -7.04 11.62
CA HIS A 164 11.02 -6.70 12.31
C HIS A 164 11.51 -7.85 13.21
N ARG A 165 10.66 -8.45 14.02
CA ARG A 165 11.04 -9.58 14.90
C ARG A 165 11.49 -10.82 14.13
N LYS A 166 11.04 -11.01 12.89
CA LYS A 166 11.43 -12.16 12.05
C LYS A 166 12.72 -11.89 11.27
N TRP A 167 12.85 -10.72 10.72
CA TRP A 167 13.84 -10.41 9.68
C TRP A 167 14.68 -9.16 9.97
N GLY A 168 14.35 -8.38 11.00
CA GLY A 168 15.09 -7.18 11.39
C GLY A 168 16.42 -7.49 12.07
N LYS A 169 17.37 -6.57 11.93
CA LYS A 169 18.70 -6.56 12.57
C LYS A 169 18.99 -5.29 13.36
N ALA A 170 18.35 -4.17 12.99
CA ALA A 170 18.49 -2.90 13.68
C ALA A 170 17.73 -2.89 15.02
N ASN A 171 18.07 -1.97 15.91
CA ASN A 171 17.30 -1.78 17.13
C ASN A 171 15.91 -1.22 16.79
N TRP A 172 14.88 -1.84 17.30
CA TRP A 172 13.49 -1.42 17.07
C TRP A 172 13.25 0.06 17.33
N SER A 173 13.73 0.58 18.48
CA SER A 173 13.54 1.97 18.87
C SER A 173 14.06 2.98 17.86
N ASP A 174 15.20 2.69 17.24
CA ASP A 174 15.92 3.63 16.38
C ASP A 174 15.19 3.83 15.02
N LEU A 175 14.34 2.87 14.64
CA LEU A 175 13.56 2.89 13.40
C LEU A 175 12.47 3.99 13.37
N PHE A 176 12.16 4.58 14.51
CA PHE A 176 11.14 5.62 14.65
C PHE A 176 11.71 7.06 14.65
N ASP A 177 13.03 7.22 14.80
CA ASP A 177 13.67 8.51 15.04
C ASP A 177 13.39 9.54 13.94
N ALA A 178 13.43 9.13 12.66
CA ALA A 178 13.15 10.00 11.53
C ALA A 178 11.72 10.56 11.59
N ALA A 179 10.73 9.70 11.82
CA ALA A 179 9.33 10.10 11.90
C ALA A 179 9.04 10.96 13.14
N ILE A 180 9.64 10.64 14.30
CA ILE A 180 9.55 11.43 15.54
C ILE A 180 10.12 12.82 15.30
N THR A 181 11.30 12.92 14.68
CA THR A 181 11.97 14.20 14.39
C THR A 181 11.11 15.06 13.46
N LEU A 182 10.60 14.49 12.37
CA LEU A 182 9.73 15.19 11.44
C LEU A 182 8.41 15.63 12.09
N ALA A 183 7.84 14.82 12.97
CA ALA A 183 6.60 15.16 13.66
C ALA A 183 6.78 16.31 14.66
N ASP A 184 7.90 16.36 15.37
CA ASP A 184 8.21 17.41 16.35
C ASP A 184 8.66 18.72 15.70
N GLN A 185 9.58 18.62 14.75
CA GLN A 185 10.18 19.80 14.12
C GLN A 185 9.29 20.37 13.02
N GLY A 186 8.47 19.52 12.40
CA GLY A 186 7.61 19.81 11.26
C GLY A 186 8.22 19.37 9.94
N PHE A 187 7.36 19.00 9.01
CA PHE A 187 7.68 18.71 7.62
C PHE A 187 6.99 19.70 6.70
N VAL A 188 7.51 19.86 5.50
CA VAL A 188 6.91 20.75 4.49
C VAL A 188 5.73 20.04 3.84
N VAL A 189 4.55 20.66 3.92
CA VAL A 189 3.33 20.15 3.25
C VAL A 189 3.54 20.13 1.74
N SER A 190 3.39 18.96 1.15
CA SER A 190 3.55 18.78 -0.28
C SER A 190 2.38 19.37 -1.08
N PRO A 191 2.57 19.70 -2.38
CA PRO A 191 1.48 20.12 -3.27
C PRO A 191 0.34 19.09 -3.33
N ARG A 192 0.67 17.79 -3.32
CA ARG A 192 -0.29 16.71 -3.35
C ARG A 192 -1.13 16.65 -2.07
N LEU A 193 -0.50 16.66 -0.89
CA LEU A 193 -1.23 16.67 0.38
C LEU A 193 -2.15 17.89 0.48
N ALA A 194 -1.66 19.08 0.14
CA ALA A 194 -2.47 20.30 0.17
C ALA A 194 -3.70 20.22 -0.75
N ALA A 195 -3.52 19.73 -1.99
CA ALA A 195 -4.61 19.58 -2.94
C ALA A 195 -5.67 18.55 -2.46
N LEU A 196 -5.23 17.45 -1.88
CA LEU A 196 -6.14 16.42 -1.35
C LEU A 196 -6.90 16.90 -0.10
N VAL A 197 -6.24 17.64 0.80
CA VAL A 197 -6.91 18.28 1.94
C VAL A 197 -7.95 19.29 1.46
N ALA A 198 -7.62 20.14 0.49
CA ALA A 198 -8.57 21.10 -0.07
C ALA A 198 -9.77 20.42 -0.72
N GLY A 199 -9.55 19.31 -1.44
CA GLY A 199 -10.60 18.53 -2.09
C GLY A 199 -11.55 17.80 -1.12
N ASP A 200 -11.11 17.50 0.10
CA ASP A 200 -11.91 16.80 1.12
C ASP A 200 -12.25 17.66 2.35
N ALA A 201 -12.02 18.99 2.26
CA ALA A 201 -12.13 19.92 3.39
C ALA A 201 -13.48 19.90 4.10
N GLU A 202 -14.59 19.78 3.36
CA GLU A 202 -15.95 19.69 3.93
C GLU A 202 -16.09 18.47 4.86
N LYS A 203 -15.58 17.30 4.43
CA LYS A 203 -15.67 16.06 5.20
C LYS A 203 -14.70 16.05 6.38
N LEU A 204 -13.47 16.56 6.18
CA LEU A 204 -12.47 16.71 7.24
C LEU A 204 -12.94 17.68 8.33
N GLY A 205 -13.68 18.73 7.93
CA GLY A 205 -14.26 19.72 8.83
C GLY A 205 -15.37 19.21 9.76
N ARG A 206 -15.91 18.00 9.51
CA ARG A 206 -16.98 17.42 10.35
C ARG A 206 -16.50 17.01 11.74
N PHE A 207 -15.21 16.71 11.90
CA PHE A 207 -14.65 16.22 13.16
C PHE A 207 -13.62 17.19 13.72
N PRO A 208 -13.82 17.72 14.94
CA PRO A 208 -13.00 18.80 15.49
C PRO A 208 -11.49 18.52 15.53
N ALA A 209 -11.07 17.31 15.89
CA ALA A 209 -9.66 16.94 15.96
C ALA A 209 -9.01 16.94 14.55
N THR A 210 -9.72 16.42 13.56
CA THR A 210 -9.28 16.36 12.17
C THR A 210 -9.23 17.77 11.55
N ALA A 211 -10.28 18.57 11.82
CA ALA A 211 -10.34 19.95 11.38
C ALA A 211 -9.20 20.80 11.96
N ALA A 212 -8.91 20.64 13.25
CA ALA A 212 -7.82 21.38 13.91
C ALA A 212 -6.45 21.11 13.28
N TYR A 213 -6.24 19.91 12.73
CA TYR A 213 -4.97 19.52 12.12
C TYR A 213 -4.88 19.93 10.63
N PHE A 214 -5.91 19.65 9.85
CA PHE A 214 -5.89 19.86 8.38
C PHE A 214 -6.48 21.19 7.92
N LEU A 215 -7.29 21.83 8.77
CA LEU A 215 -8.00 23.08 8.46
C LEU A 215 -7.73 24.14 9.55
N PRO A 216 -6.46 24.47 9.86
CA PRO A 216 -6.17 25.49 10.87
C PRO A 216 -6.85 26.81 10.46
N ASP A 217 -7.45 27.50 11.44
CA ASP A 217 -8.22 28.73 11.22
C ASP A 217 -9.39 28.58 10.23
N GLY A 218 -9.87 27.35 10.02
CA GLY A 218 -10.99 27.03 9.12
C GLY A 218 -10.63 26.96 7.63
N ALA A 219 -9.33 27.00 7.28
CA ALA A 219 -8.84 26.91 5.90
C ALA A 219 -7.93 25.68 5.70
N PRO A 220 -7.97 25.02 4.52
CA PRO A 220 -7.05 23.92 4.21
C PRO A 220 -5.58 24.32 4.33
N ILE A 221 -4.74 23.42 4.86
CA ILE A 221 -3.29 23.61 4.91
C ILE A 221 -2.75 23.88 3.50
N ALA A 222 -1.85 24.86 3.38
CA ALA A 222 -1.27 25.24 2.10
C ALA A 222 0.05 24.49 1.84
N ALA A 223 0.33 24.19 0.57
CA ALA A 223 1.61 23.66 0.14
C ALA A 223 2.77 24.61 0.54
N GLY A 224 3.90 24.02 0.95
CA GLY A 224 5.07 24.79 1.38
C GLY A 224 5.04 25.24 2.84
N THR A 225 3.94 25.04 3.56
CA THR A 225 3.88 25.34 5.01
C THR A 225 4.49 24.22 5.83
N ALA A 226 5.05 24.55 7.00
CA ALA A 226 5.52 23.53 7.94
C ALA A 226 4.36 23.00 8.80
N LEU A 227 4.18 21.69 8.80
CA LEU A 227 3.15 21.01 9.60
C LEU A 227 3.80 20.14 10.68
N LYS A 228 3.39 20.32 11.93
CA LYS A 228 3.87 19.54 13.08
C LYS A 228 2.78 18.62 13.59
N ASN A 229 3.20 17.48 14.15
CA ASN A 229 2.29 16.53 14.79
C ASN A 229 2.90 15.94 16.07
N PRO A 230 3.00 16.72 17.15
CA PRO A 230 3.60 16.23 18.40
C PRO A 230 2.86 15.03 19.02
N ALA A 231 1.54 14.92 18.80
CA ALA A 231 0.78 13.76 19.26
C ALA A 231 1.20 12.47 18.54
N TYR A 232 1.53 12.56 17.26
CA TYR A 232 2.09 11.42 16.51
C TYR A 232 3.49 11.05 17.01
N ALA A 233 4.35 12.05 17.27
CA ALA A 233 5.67 11.82 17.86
C ALA A 233 5.57 11.10 19.20
N ASP A 234 4.65 11.51 20.08
CA ASP A 234 4.45 10.86 21.37
C ASP A 234 3.93 9.42 21.25
N THR A 235 3.04 9.16 20.29
CA THR A 235 2.59 7.79 19.95
C THR A 235 3.76 6.93 19.49
N LEU A 236 4.60 7.45 18.58
CA LEU A 236 5.77 6.72 18.08
C LEU A 236 6.80 6.45 19.19
N ARG A 237 7.05 7.40 20.11
CA ARG A 237 7.92 7.18 21.26
C ARG A 237 7.44 6.05 22.16
N GLN A 238 6.13 5.95 22.39
CA GLN A 238 5.55 4.86 23.17
C GLN A 238 5.72 3.51 22.47
N ILE A 239 5.46 3.46 21.15
CA ILE A 239 5.65 2.23 20.35
C ILE A 239 7.14 1.85 20.28
N ALA A 240 8.04 2.81 20.12
CA ALA A 240 9.49 2.59 20.12
C ALA A 240 9.99 2.00 21.43
N ALA A 241 9.47 2.49 22.57
CA ALA A 241 9.90 2.07 23.90
C ALA A 241 9.28 0.74 24.35
N GLU A 242 8.02 0.48 24.03
CA GLU A 242 7.23 -0.63 24.58
C GLU A 242 6.80 -1.68 23.56
N GLY A 243 7.16 -1.51 22.30
CA GLY A 243 6.63 -2.31 21.19
C GLY A 243 5.16 -1.97 20.87
N THR A 244 4.57 -2.71 19.96
CA THR A 244 3.19 -2.44 19.50
C THR A 244 2.13 -2.77 20.55
N ARG A 245 2.50 -3.44 21.65
CA ARG A 245 1.62 -3.58 22.82
C ARG A 245 1.08 -2.22 23.28
N ALA A 246 1.89 -1.16 23.25
CA ALA A 246 1.45 0.20 23.59
C ALA A 246 0.31 0.70 22.71
N PHE A 247 0.28 0.29 21.44
CA PHE A 247 -0.79 0.64 20.50
C PHE A 247 -2.09 -0.12 20.74
N TYR A 248 -1.99 -1.42 21.06
CA TYR A 248 -3.15 -2.30 21.17
C TYR A 248 -3.75 -2.37 22.57
N THR A 249 -3.08 -1.81 23.57
CA THR A 249 -3.54 -1.77 24.97
C THR A 249 -3.26 -0.40 25.59
N GLY A 250 -3.95 -0.06 26.66
CA GLY A 250 -3.72 1.19 27.38
C GLY A 250 -4.22 2.45 26.67
N PRO A 251 -3.61 3.63 26.92
CA PRO A 251 -4.18 4.92 26.54
C PRO A 251 -4.37 5.14 25.02
N ILE A 252 -3.48 4.60 24.16
CA ILE A 252 -3.62 4.73 22.71
C ILE A 252 -4.87 3.96 22.27
N ALA A 253 -5.02 2.70 22.70
CA ALA A 253 -6.17 1.87 22.40
C ALA A 253 -7.48 2.48 22.92
N GLU A 254 -7.47 2.98 24.16
CA GLU A 254 -8.62 3.68 24.75
C GLU A 254 -9.03 4.90 23.93
N GLY A 255 -8.05 5.68 23.44
CA GLY A 255 -8.25 6.82 22.57
C GLY A 255 -8.87 6.44 21.22
N ILE A 256 -8.41 5.35 20.60
CA ILE A 256 -8.97 4.82 19.36
C ILE A 256 -10.44 4.42 19.58
N VAL A 257 -10.73 3.61 20.61
CA VAL A 257 -12.08 3.14 20.92
C VAL A 257 -13.03 4.31 21.23
N ALA A 258 -12.56 5.27 22.03
CA ALA A 258 -13.35 6.46 22.36
C ALA A 258 -13.68 7.29 21.11
N THR A 259 -12.72 7.47 20.20
CA THR A 259 -12.91 8.19 18.93
C THR A 259 -13.93 7.48 18.04
N VAL A 260 -13.81 6.17 17.88
CA VAL A 260 -14.69 5.36 17.02
C VAL A 260 -16.11 5.33 17.55
N ARG A 261 -16.28 5.08 18.85
CA ARG A 261 -17.61 5.00 19.49
C ARG A 261 -18.26 6.35 19.71
N GLY A 262 -17.45 7.40 19.84
CA GLY A 262 -17.91 8.77 20.04
C GLY A 262 -18.13 9.54 18.74
N ALA A 263 -17.94 8.92 17.57
CA ALA A 263 -18.10 9.60 16.28
C ALA A 263 -19.54 10.11 16.10
N GLU A 264 -19.69 11.44 16.03
CA GLU A 264 -20.99 12.07 15.92
C GLU A 264 -21.69 11.67 14.61
N GLY A 265 -22.95 11.27 14.70
CA GLY A 265 -23.79 10.90 13.56
C GLY A 265 -23.55 9.49 13.01
N ASN A 266 -22.36 8.90 13.20
CA ASN A 266 -22.05 7.56 12.70
C ASN A 266 -21.06 6.82 13.63
N PRO A 267 -21.44 6.48 14.89
CA PRO A 267 -20.59 5.79 15.84
C PRO A 267 -20.29 4.35 15.39
N GLY A 268 -19.07 3.88 15.69
CA GLY A 268 -18.64 2.52 15.36
C GLY A 268 -18.74 1.54 16.53
N LEU A 269 -18.30 0.31 16.26
CA LEU A 269 -18.47 -0.83 17.18
C LEU A 269 -17.17 -1.28 17.86
N LEU A 270 -16.01 -0.72 17.46
CA LEU A 270 -14.70 -1.15 17.94
C LEU A 270 -14.61 -1.16 19.47
N SER A 271 -13.99 -2.18 20.05
CA SER A 271 -13.80 -2.36 21.48
C SER A 271 -12.33 -2.57 21.85
N MET A 272 -12.02 -2.49 23.13
CA MET A 272 -10.67 -2.79 23.64
C MET A 272 -10.27 -4.25 23.38
N ASP A 273 -11.22 -5.17 23.42
CA ASP A 273 -10.98 -6.59 23.14
C ASP A 273 -10.61 -6.81 21.67
N ASP A 274 -11.24 -6.09 20.73
CA ASP A 274 -10.90 -6.17 19.31
C ASP A 274 -9.43 -5.77 19.06
N LEU A 275 -8.97 -4.71 19.74
CA LEU A 275 -7.58 -4.27 19.67
C LEU A 275 -6.64 -5.28 20.36
N ALA A 276 -6.93 -5.69 21.58
CA ALA A 276 -6.06 -6.57 22.38
C ALA A 276 -5.88 -7.97 21.74
N LEU A 277 -6.87 -8.46 20.99
CA LEU A 277 -6.84 -9.76 20.33
C LEU A 277 -6.24 -9.71 18.91
N TYR A 278 -5.97 -8.53 18.37
CA TYR A 278 -5.45 -8.41 17.01
C TYR A 278 -4.04 -9.01 16.86
N THR A 279 -3.85 -9.76 15.79
CA THR A 279 -2.53 -10.31 15.41
C THR A 279 -2.36 -10.27 13.90
N ALA A 280 -1.14 -9.95 13.44
CA ALA A 280 -0.75 -10.17 12.04
C ALA A 280 -0.57 -11.67 11.78
N ILE A 281 -0.96 -12.14 10.59
CA ILE A 281 -0.96 -13.57 10.24
C ILE A 281 0.09 -13.85 9.16
N LYS A 282 0.95 -14.86 9.38
CA LYS A 282 1.79 -15.41 8.31
C LYS A 282 0.90 -16.26 7.39
N ARG A 283 0.94 -15.98 6.07
CA ARG A 283 0.24 -16.79 5.06
C ARG A 283 1.21 -17.29 4.00
N PRO A 284 0.91 -18.39 3.30
CA PRO A 284 1.68 -18.78 2.13
C PRO A 284 1.50 -17.75 1.01
N ALA A 285 2.56 -17.52 0.24
CA ALA A 285 2.45 -16.72 -0.97
C ALA A 285 1.63 -17.49 -2.03
N VAL A 286 0.91 -16.74 -2.87
CA VAL A 286 0.27 -17.28 -4.07
C VAL A 286 1.13 -16.88 -5.26
N CYS A 287 1.57 -17.87 -6.03
CA CYS A 287 2.37 -17.65 -7.23
C CYS A 287 1.63 -18.19 -8.47
N ALA A 288 1.74 -17.46 -9.57
CA ALA A 288 1.26 -17.88 -10.88
C ALA A 288 2.40 -17.74 -11.90
N ALA A 289 2.50 -18.71 -12.82
CA ALA A 289 3.50 -18.67 -13.87
C ALA A 289 3.16 -17.65 -14.94
N TYR A 290 4.16 -16.91 -15.43
CA TYR A 290 4.06 -16.00 -16.56
C TYR A 290 5.43 -15.77 -17.21
N ARG A 291 5.56 -16.02 -18.54
CA ARG A 291 6.80 -15.80 -19.32
C ARG A 291 8.05 -16.39 -18.64
N ALA A 292 7.97 -17.64 -18.20
CA ALA A 292 9.04 -18.33 -17.45
C ALA A 292 9.46 -17.58 -16.17
N HIS A 293 8.55 -16.86 -15.55
CA HIS A 293 8.70 -16.26 -14.22
C HIS A 293 7.58 -16.74 -13.30
N ASP A 294 7.82 -16.71 -11.99
CA ASP A 294 6.80 -16.88 -10.97
C ASP A 294 6.39 -15.52 -10.42
N VAL A 295 5.14 -15.12 -10.63
CA VAL A 295 4.57 -13.89 -10.11
C VAL A 295 3.92 -14.19 -8.77
N CYS A 296 4.59 -13.83 -7.68
CA CYS A 296 4.23 -14.18 -6.31
C CYS A 296 3.70 -12.98 -5.54
N GLY A 297 2.62 -13.16 -4.78
CA GLY A 297 2.03 -12.08 -3.99
C GLY A 297 1.14 -12.59 -2.86
N MET A 298 0.39 -11.66 -2.27
CA MET A 298 -0.51 -11.93 -1.16
C MET A 298 -1.80 -12.61 -1.64
N GLY A 299 -2.09 -13.78 -1.08
CA GLY A 299 -3.36 -14.49 -1.26
C GLY A 299 -4.51 -13.92 -0.40
N PRO A 300 -5.65 -14.64 -0.31
CA PRO A 300 -6.79 -14.21 0.51
C PRO A 300 -6.39 -13.86 1.96
N PRO A 301 -6.92 -12.76 2.53
CA PRO A 301 -8.07 -11.97 2.07
C PRO A 301 -7.76 -10.98 0.95
N SER A 302 -6.51 -10.85 0.48
CA SER A 302 -6.27 -10.12 -0.76
C SER A 302 -6.67 -10.95 -1.98
N SER A 303 -7.29 -10.28 -2.94
CA SER A 303 -7.52 -10.83 -4.28
C SER A 303 -6.34 -10.54 -5.23
N GLY A 304 -5.34 -9.77 -4.77
CA GLY A 304 -4.29 -9.20 -5.61
C GLY A 304 -3.53 -10.24 -6.41
N ALA A 305 -2.82 -11.15 -5.73
CA ALA A 305 -2.01 -12.17 -6.40
C ALA A 305 -2.83 -13.09 -7.30
N LEU A 306 -4.02 -13.50 -6.84
CA LEU A 306 -4.91 -14.36 -7.64
C LEU A 306 -5.39 -13.66 -8.91
N THR A 307 -5.87 -12.41 -8.80
CA THR A 307 -6.43 -11.71 -9.97
C THR A 307 -5.33 -11.27 -10.95
N VAL A 308 -4.17 -10.80 -10.46
CA VAL A 308 -2.98 -10.53 -11.30
C VAL A 308 -2.51 -11.82 -11.97
N GLY A 309 -2.39 -12.92 -11.21
CA GLY A 309 -1.99 -14.22 -11.75
C GLY A 309 -2.95 -14.77 -12.80
N GLN A 310 -4.26 -14.57 -12.63
CA GLN A 310 -5.25 -14.95 -13.65
C GLN A 310 -5.13 -14.11 -14.93
N ILE A 311 -4.99 -12.77 -14.80
CA ILE A 311 -4.80 -11.90 -15.96
C ILE A 311 -3.56 -12.34 -16.75
N LEU A 312 -2.42 -12.45 -16.09
CA LEU A 312 -1.16 -12.81 -16.72
C LEU A 312 -1.20 -14.25 -17.28
N GLY A 313 -1.71 -15.21 -16.52
CA GLY A 313 -1.78 -16.60 -16.93
C GLY A 313 -2.69 -16.83 -18.15
N MET A 314 -3.82 -16.12 -18.26
CA MET A 314 -4.64 -16.16 -19.47
C MET A 314 -3.90 -15.56 -20.69
N LEU A 315 -3.02 -14.58 -20.47
CA LEU A 315 -2.26 -13.91 -21.53
C LEU A 315 -0.98 -14.67 -21.93
N ASP A 316 -0.56 -15.68 -21.15
CA ASP A 316 0.71 -16.37 -21.36
C ASP A 316 0.81 -17.07 -22.75
N SER A 317 -0.33 -17.50 -23.30
CA SER A 317 -0.40 -18.11 -24.64
C SER A 317 -0.45 -17.10 -25.80
N TYR A 318 -0.55 -15.80 -25.54
CA TYR A 318 -0.64 -14.74 -26.56
C TYR A 318 0.70 -14.01 -26.70
N ASP A 319 1.11 -13.72 -27.94
CA ASP A 319 2.35 -12.98 -28.25
C ASP A 319 2.15 -11.47 -28.12
N LEU A 320 2.08 -10.98 -26.86
CA LEU A 320 1.95 -9.55 -26.59
C LEU A 320 3.20 -8.76 -27.03
N ALA A 321 4.37 -9.40 -27.00
CA ALA A 321 5.63 -8.78 -27.39
C ALA A 321 5.61 -8.31 -28.84
N SER A 322 5.12 -9.16 -29.76
CA SER A 322 5.00 -8.81 -31.19
C SER A 322 3.88 -7.79 -31.46
N LEU A 323 2.84 -7.75 -30.63
CA LEU A 323 1.75 -6.78 -30.78
C LEU A 323 2.20 -5.36 -30.36
N GLY A 324 2.94 -5.24 -29.27
CA GLY A 324 3.43 -3.98 -28.72
C GLY A 324 2.36 -3.14 -27.98
N PRO A 325 2.81 -2.08 -27.25
CA PRO A 325 1.97 -1.29 -26.36
C PRO A 325 0.98 -0.34 -27.08
N GLU A 326 1.13 -0.10 -28.37
CA GLU A 326 0.22 0.76 -29.15
C GLU A 326 -0.88 -0.06 -29.87
N SER A 327 -0.86 -1.39 -29.74
CA SER A 327 -1.80 -2.29 -30.42
C SER A 327 -3.15 -2.33 -29.72
N PRO A 328 -4.26 -1.94 -30.37
CA PRO A 328 -5.59 -2.10 -29.77
C PRO A 328 -5.96 -3.58 -29.55
N VAL A 329 -5.36 -4.51 -30.31
CA VAL A 329 -5.56 -5.95 -30.11
C VAL A 329 -4.92 -6.43 -28.81
N ALA A 330 -3.70 -5.94 -28.48
CA ALA A 330 -3.07 -6.23 -27.19
C ALA A 330 -3.95 -5.76 -26.02
N TRP A 331 -4.47 -4.53 -26.11
CA TRP A 331 -5.33 -3.97 -25.07
C TRP A 331 -6.70 -4.63 -25.00
N ARG A 332 -7.24 -5.13 -26.13
CA ARG A 332 -8.43 -5.99 -26.11
C ARG A 332 -8.17 -7.27 -25.31
N LEU A 333 -7.08 -7.96 -25.58
CA LEU A 333 -6.72 -9.19 -24.85
C LEU A 333 -6.55 -8.93 -23.35
N ILE A 334 -5.78 -7.89 -23.00
CA ILE A 334 -5.53 -7.49 -21.60
C ILE A 334 -6.84 -7.09 -20.92
N GLY A 335 -7.68 -6.31 -21.59
CA GLY A 335 -8.95 -5.84 -21.07
C GLY A 335 -9.94 -6.96 -20.79
N ASP A 336 -10.08 -7.91 -21.72
CA ASP A 336 -10.98 -9.05 -21.55
C ASP A 336 -10.46 -10.08 -20.53
N ALA A 337 -9.14 -10.34 -20.50
CA ALA A 337 -8.52 -11.15 -19.47
C ALA A 337 -8.76 -10.55 -18.06
N SER A 338 -8.65 -9.23 -17.96
CA SER A 338 -8.95 -8.52 -16.72
C SER A 338 -10.43 -8.66 -16.32
N ARG A 339 -11.37 -8.47 -17.25
CA ARG A 339 -12.81 -8.65 -16.99
C ARG A 339 -13.14 -10.05 -16.49
N LEU A 340 -12.58 -11.09 -17.11
CA LEU A 340 -12.76 -12.48 -16.71
C LEU A 340 -12.22 -12.74 -15.30
N ALA A 341 -11.02 -12.23 -14.99
CA ALA A 341 -10.42 -12.35 -13.66
C ALA A 341 -11.22 -11.57 -12.59
N PHE A 342 -11.74 -10.39 -12.92
CA PHE A 342 -12.60 -9.63 -12.02
C PHE A 342 -13.99 -10.26 -11.80
N ALA A 343 -14.51 -11.02 -12.76
CA ALA A 343 -15.71 -11.81 -12.57
C ALA A 343 -15.48 -12.91 -11.53
N ASP A 344 -14.39 -13.67 -11.65
CA ASP A 344 -13.98 -14.67 -10.65
C ASP A 344 -13.75 -14.04 -9.28
N ARG A 345 -13.06 -12.88 -9.24
CA ARG A 345 -12.85 -12.11 -8.03
C ARG A 345 -14.17 -11.77 -7.33
N GLY A 346 -15.14 -11.33 -8.09
CA GLY A 346 -16.47 -10.95 -7.57
C GLY A 346 -17.19 -12.09 -6.87
N ARG A 347 -17.02 -13.31 -7.33
CA ARG A 347 -17.68 -14.51 -6.79
C ARG A 347 -16.91 -15.16 -5.65
N TYR A 348 -15.61 -15.37 -5.82
CA TYR A 348 -14.85 -16.31 -5.00
C TYR A 348 -13.96 -15.64 -3.94
N MET A 349 -13.52 -14.39 -4.13
CA MET A 349 -12.48 -13.79 -3.28
C MET A 349 -13.06 -13.20 -1.99
N ALA A 350 -12.56 -13.72 -0.86
CA ALA A 350 -12.91 -13.26 0.49
C ALA A 350 -11.83 -13.74 1.48
N ASP A 351 -12.04 -13.51 2.77
CA ASP A 351 -11.20 -14.04 3.84
C ASP A 351 -11.33 -15.57 3.93
N SER A 352 -10.23 -16.26 3.60
CA SER A 352 -10.18 -17.73 3.58
C SER A 352 -10.26 -18.38 4.95
N ASP A 353 -10.10 -17.63 6.04
CA ASP A 353 -10.29 -18.13 7.40
C ASP A 353 -11.78 -18.26 7.75
N PHE A 354 -12.67 -17.61 6.98
CA PHE A 354 -14.11 -17.57 7.20
C PHE A 354 -14.91 -18.28 6.12
N VAL A 355 -14.43 -18.26 4.88
CA VAL A 355 -15.11 -18.89 3.75
C VAL A 355 -14.08 -19.62 2.89
N PRO A 356 -14.42 -20.80 2.35
CA PRO A 356 -13.54 -21.50 1.43
C PRO A 356 -13.35 -20.70 0.14
N VAL A 357 -12.09 -20.56 -0.31
CA VAL A 357 -11.70 -19.87 -1.54
C VAL A 357 -10.92 -20.86 -2.41
N PRO A 358 -11.27 -21.04 -3.70
CA PRO A 358 -10.57 -21.97 -4.58
C PRO A 358 -9.20 -21.45 -5.03
N THR A 359 -8.32 -21.13 -4.09
CA THR A 359 -7.03 -20.46 -4.34
C THR A 359 -6.19 -21.20 -5.37
N ALA A 360 -6.02 -22.51 -5.22
CA ALA A 360 -5.24 -23.33 -6.17
C ALA A 360 -5.95 -23.46 -7.52
N GLY A 361 -7.28 -23.63 -7.53
CA GLY A 361 -8.07 -23.78 -8.75
C GLY A 361 -8.07 -22.54 -9.61
N LEU A 362 -8.07 -21.34 -9.00
CA LEU A 362 -8.12 -20.05 -9.71
C LEU A 362 -6.83 -19.73 -10.49
N VAL A 363 -5.69 -20.27 -10.10
CA VAL A 363 -4.40 -20.13 -10.80
C VAL A 363 -3.91 -21.47 -11.40
N ASN A 364 -4.79 -22.49 -11.45
CA ASN A 364 -4.47 -23.74 -12.10
C ASN A 364 -4.24 -23.53 -13.61
N PRO A 365 -3.15 -24.03 -14.21
CA PRO A 365 -2.84 -23.82 -15.63
C PRO A 365 -3.93 -24.31 -16.58
N ASP A 366 -4.60 -25.43 -16.31
CA ASP A 366 -5.68 -25.96 -17.16
C ASP A 366 -6.90 -25.04 -17.11
N TYR A 367 -7.26 -24.55 -15.93
CA TYR A 367 -8.33 -23.56 -15.76
C TYR A 367 -8.01 -22.24 -16.48
N LEU A 368 -6.78 -21.76 -16.34
CA LEU A 368 -6.35 -20.52 -17.03
C LEU A 368 -6.35 -20.68 -18.55
N ALA A 369 -5.97 -21.87 -19.06
CA ALA A 369 -6.05 -22.17 -20.50
C ALA A 369 -7.50 -22.21 -21.01
N GLU A 370 -8.44 -22.80 -20.24
CA GLU A 370 -9.86 -22.76 -20.55
C GLU A 370 -10.39 -21.32 -20.63
N ARG A 371 -10.03 -20.48 -19.65
CA ARG A 371 -10.41 -19.06 -19.63
C ARG A 371 -9.77 -18.27 -20.78
N ALA A 372 -8.50 -18.55 -21.09
CA ALA A 372 -7.76 -17.94 -22.21
C ALA A 372 -8.41 -18.24 -23.57
N ALA A 373 -8.96 -19.44 -23.76
CA ALA A 373 -9.64 -19.80 -25.01
C ALA A 373 -10.83 -18.87 -25.34
N LEU A 374 -11.46 -18.24 -24.34
CA LEU A 374 -12.52 -17.26 -24.55
C LEU A 374 -12.00 -15.99 -25.26
N LEU A 375 -10.72 -15.67 -25.14
CA LEU A 375 -10.08 -14.48 -25.72
C LEU A 375 -9.78 -14.64 -27.22
N SER A 376 -10.06 -15.78 -27.84
CA SER A 376 -9.71 -16.11 -29.23
C SER A 376 -10.49 -15.32 -30.28
N GLY A 377 -11.57 -14.61 -29.93
CA GLY A 377 -12.35 -13.74 -30.81
C GLY A 377 -11.57 -12.50 -31.27
N GLU A 378 -12.11 -11.80 -32.27
CA GLU A 378 -11.52 -10.57 -32.82
C GLU A 378 -12.05 -9.30 -32.13
N THR A 379 -13.18 -9.38 -31.42
CA THR A 379 -13.84 -8.27 -30.72
C THR A 379 -13.84 -8.50 -29.22
N ALA A 380 -14.21 -7.50 -28.45
CA ALA A 380 -14.46 -7.59 -27.02
C ALA A 380 -15.51 -8.66 -26.71
N LEU A 381 -15.35 -9.34 -25.57
CA LEU A 381 -16.34 -10.30 -25.10
C LEU A 381 -17.70 -9.61 -24.84
N GLU A 382 -18.78 -10.14 -25.38
CA GLU A 382 -20.12 -9.62 -25.13
C GLU A 382 -20.54 -9.92 -23.67
N ASP A 383 -20.39 -11.17 -23.27
CA ASP A 383 -20.74 -11.65 -21.93
C ASP A 383 -19.50 -12.08 -21.16
N VAL A 384 -19.41 -11.63 -19.90
CA VAL A 384 -18.35 -12.00 -18.96
C VAL A 384 -18.99 -12.53 -17.69
N ALA A 385 -18.68 -13.78 -17.38
CA ALA A 385 -19.14 -14.45 -16.17
C ALA A 385 -17.98 -15.12 -15.42
N PRO A 386 -18.14 -15.36 -14.11
CA PRO A 386 -17.19 -16.19 -13.36
C PRO A 386 -17.10 -17.58 -13.97
N GLY A 387 -15.88 -18.14 -13.99
CA GLY A 387 -15.64 -19.52 -14.40
C GLY A 387 -15.99 -20.52 -13.28
N ALA A 388 -15.60 -21.77 -13.51
CA ALA A 388 -15.79 -22.87 -12.58
C ALA A 388 -14.42 -23.52 -12.27
N PRO A 389 -13.56 -22.86 -11.44
CA PRO A 389 -12.29 -23.45 -11.06
C PRO A 389 -12.50 -24.72 -10.25
N GLU A 390 -11.51 -25.62 -10.24
CA GLU A 390 -11.55 -26.79 -9.36
C GLU A 390 -11.72 -26.33 -7.91
N PHE A 391 -12.77 -26.83 -7.26
CA PHE A 391 -13.16 -26.39 -5.93
C PHE A 391 -13.88 -27.51 -5.18
N ASP A 392 -13.19 -28.10 -4.22
CA ASP A 392 -13.76 -29.15 -3.37
C ASP A 392 -14.70 -28.56 -2.31
N HIS A 393 -15.79 -27.92 -2.78
CA HIS A 393 -16.80 -27.34 -1.90
C HIS A 393 -18.16 -27.20 -2.59
N ALA A 394 -19.22 -27.61 -1.90
CA ALA A 394 -20.59 -27.56 -2.41
C ALA A 394 -21.28 -26.17 -2.29
N LEU A 395 -20.63 -25.15 -1.70
CA LEU A 395 -21.21 -23.84 -1.53
C LEU A 395 -21.16 -23.03 -2.83
N HIS A 396 -22.27 -22.37 -3.12
CA HIS A 396 -22.38 -21.39 -4.20
C HIS A 396 -22.40 -19.98 -3.61
N TRP A 397 -21.58 -19.08 -4.15
CA TRP A 397 -21.55 -17.67 -3.79
C TRP A 397 -22.24 -16.82 -4.86
N ALA A 398 -22.92 -15.78 -4.42
CA ALA A 398 -23.45 -14.77 -5.33
C ALA A 398 -22.34 -13.83 -5.81
N ASP A 399 -22.48 -13.35 -7.04
CA ASP A 399 -21.59 -12.35 -7.60
C ASP A 399 -21.73 -11.03 -6.83
N ASN A 400 -20.60 -10.39 -6.54
CA ASN A 400 -20.55 -9.11 -5.85
C ASN A 400 -19.50 -8.20 -6.46
N VAL A 401 -19.93 -7.07 -6.99
CA VAL A 401 -19.07 -6.02 -7.54
C VAL A 401 -18.92 -4.94 -6.48
N ASP A 402 -17.71 -4.81 -5.94
CA ASP A 402 -17.34 -3.74 -5.02
C ASP A 402 -16.37 -2.78 -5.72
N ILE A 403 -16.58 -1.49 -5.51
CA ILE A 403 -15.73 -0.43 -6.03
C ILE A 403 -15.02 0.20 -4.84
N SER A 404 -13.74 -0.09 -4.66
CA SER A 404 -12.87 0.67 -3.76
C SER A 404 -12.30 1.89 -4.48
N LEU A 405 -12.27 3.03 -3.78
CA LEU A 405 -11.79 4.30 -4.31
C LEU A 405 -10.28 4.41 -4.17
N PRO A 406 -9.61 5.22 -5.03
CA PRO A 406 -8.16 5.34 -5.01
C PRO A 406 -7.63 6.01 -3.73
N SER A 407 -6.83 5.28 -2.97
CA SER A 407 -5.94 5.76 -1.93
C SER A 407 -4.80 4.74 -1.81
N THR A 408 -4.18 4.52 -0.63
CA THR A 408 -3.13 3.51 -0.47
C THR A 408 -1.73 4.05 -0.78
N SER A 409 -0.70 3.43 -0.20
CA SER A 409 0.72 3.62 -0.53
C SER A 409 1.38 2.27 -0.80
N HIS A 410 2.50 2.29 -1.54
CA HIS A 410 3.30 1.11 -1.81
C HIS A 410 4.77 1.36 -1.50
N ILE A 411 5.46 0.31 -1.04
CA ILE A 411 6.88 0.31 -0.65
C ILE A 411 7.54 -0.91 -1.29
N SER A 412 8.61 -0.69 -2.06
CA SER A 412 9.49 -1.73 -2.58
C SER A 412 10.89 -1.55 -2.02
N ILE A 413 11.50 -2.60 -1.48
CA ILE A 413 12.85 -2.54 -0.89
C ILE A 413 13.63 -3.80 -1.27
N VAL A 414 14.91 -3.62 -1.60
CA VAL A 414 15.91 -4.67 -1.70
C VAL A 414 17.07 -4.27 -0.79
N ASP A 415 17.48 -5.13 0.15
CA ASP A 415 18.57 -4.84 1.09
C ASP A 415 19.92 -5.42 0.63
N GLY A 416 20.99 -4.99 1.27
CA GLY A 416 22.37 -5.45 0.97
C GLY A 416 22.63 -6.92 1.30
N TYR A 417 21.65 -7.64 1.83
CA TYR A 417 21.71 -9.09 2.04
C TYR A 417 21.03 -9.86 0.90
N GLY A 418 20.43 -9.15 -0.06
CA GLY A 418 19.67 -9.73 -1.18
C GLY A 418 18.22 -10.07 -0.85
N ASN A 419 17.72 -9.74 0.35
CA ASN A 419 16.30 -9.90 0.66
C ASN A 419 15.48 -8.85 -0.10
N ALA A 420 14.27 -9.23 -0.49
CA ALA A 420 13.35 -8.34 -1.17
C ALA A 420 12.01 -8.24 -0.43
N LEU A 421 11.48 -7.02 -0.33
CA LEU A 421 10.23 -6.70 0.34
C LEU A 421 9.33 -5.89 -0.57
N SER A 422 8.10 -6.34 -0.74
CA SER A 422 7.01 -5.61 -1.38
C SER A 422 5.88 -5.43 -0.36
N MET A 423 5.53 -4.20 -0.02
CA MET A 423 4.46 -3.91 0.95
C MET A 423 3.48 -2.89 0.41
N THR A 424 2.20 -3.20 0.49
CA THR A 424 1.13 -2.24 0.20
C THR A 424 0.35 -1.97 1.48
N THR A 425 0.16 -0.69 1.82
CA THR A 425 -0.37 -0.21 3.09
C THR A 425 -1.46 0.84 2.86
N THR A 426 -2.50 0.85 3.68
CA THR A 426 -3.71 1.64 3.42
C THR A 426 -4.45 2.03 4.69
N ILE A 427 -5.31 3.04 4.56
CA ILE A 427 -6.46 3.33 5.44
C ILE A 427 -7.78 3.28 4.64
N GLU A 428 -7.80 2.62 3.50
CA GLU A 428 -8.81 2.44 2.45
C GLU A 428 -9.00 3.72 1.61
N ASN A 429 -9.96 4.56 1.91
CA ASN A 429 -10.25 5.80 1.16
C ASN A 429 -9.31 6.94 1.57
N GLY A 430 -9.17 7.98 0.73
CA GLY A 430 -8.41 9.16 1.11
C GLY A 430 -8.88 9.73 2.45
N PHE A 431 -7.98 9.87 3.42
CA PHE A 431 -8.24 10.25 4.82
C PHE A 431 -9.07 9.24 5.63
N GLY A 432 -9.24 8.03 5.16
CA GLY A 432 -9.94 6.96 5.88
C GLY A 432 -11.36 7.33 6.29
N SER A 433 -11.70 7.07 7.53
CA SER A 433 -12.98 7.45 8.16
C SER A 433 -13.12 8.94 8.45
N ARG A 434 -12.11 9.73 8.19
CA ARG A 434 -11.93 11.16 8.58
C ARG A 434 -11.81 11.35 10.10
N LEU A 435 -11.73 10.30 10.87
CA LEU A 435 -11.50 10.38 12.32
C LEU A 435 -10.00 10.39 12.62
N MET A 436 -9.55 11.40 13.34
CA MET A 436 -8.21 11.46 13.89
C MET A 436 -8.23 11.00 15.34
N ALA A 437 -7.47 9.97 15.66
CA ALA A 437 -7.27 9.51 17.02
C ALA A 437 -6.43 10.52 17.82
N PRO A 438 -6.57 10.57 19.15
CA PRO A 438 -5.77 11.48 20.00
C PRO A 438 -4.26 11.32 19.84
N GLY A 439 -3.81 10.15 19.37
CA GLY A 439 -2.41 9.85 19.04
C GLY A 439 -1.92 10.48 17.74
N GLY A 440 -2.66 11.37 17.07
CA GLY A 440 -2.21 12.13 15.91
C GLY A 440 -2.20 11.37 14.58
N PHE A 441 -2.96 10.29 14.44
CA PHE A 441 -3.09 9.52 13.20
C PHE A 441 -4.56 9.31 12.82
N LEU A 442 -4.81 9.18 11.51
CA LEU A 442 -6.14 8.89 10.99
C LEU A 442 -6.50 7.42 11.15
N LEU A 443 -7.79 7.15 11.33
CA LEU A 443 -8.36 5.81 11.39
C LEU A 443 -8.92 5.42 10.02
N ASN A 444 -8.77 4.14 9.69
CA ASN A 444 -9.23 3.55 8.45
C ASN A 444 -10.76 3.57 8.31
N ASN A 445 -11.24 3.34 7.08
CA ASN A 445 -12.63 3.02 6.79
C ASN A 445 -12.74 1.64 6.10
N GLU A 446 -11.87 0.72 6.47
CA GLU A 446 -11.61 -0.52 5.74
C GLU A 446 -12.81 -1.47 5.67
N LEU A 447 -13.74 -1.39 6.64
CA LEU A 447 -14.92 -2.25 6.63
C LEU A 447 -15.85 -2.00 5.44
N THR A 448 -15.72 -0.85 4.76
CA THR A 448 -16.49 -0.57 3.52
C THR A 448 -16.00 -1.38 2.31
N ASP A 449 -14.89 -2.10 2.42
CA ASP A 449 -14.47 -3.11 1.45
C ASP A 449 -15.27 -4.44 1.58
N PHE A 450 -16.06 -4.63 2.63
CA PHE A 450 -17.06 -5.68 2.66
C PHE A 450 -18.24 -5.37 1.75
N SER A 451 -18.97 -6.42 1.33
CA SER A 451 -20.27 -6.24 0.70
C SER A 451 -21.26 -5.60 1.69
N PHE A 452 -22.00 -4.56 1.24
CA PHE A 452 -23.06 -3.93 2.04
C PHE A 452 -24.31 -4.79 2.15
N ALA A 453 -24.35 -5.94 1.48
CA ALA A 453 -25.38 -6.95 1.61
C ALA A 453 -24.75 -8.30 1.91
N SER A 454 -25.40 -9.10 2.75
CA SER A 454 -24.96 -10.46 3.07
C SER A 454 -25.37 -11.48 2.00
N HIS A 455 -26.42 -11.19 1.22
CA HIS A 455 -26.98 -12.07 0.19
C HIS A 455 -27.38 -11.27 -1.06
N SER A 456 -27.41 -11.96 -2.20
CA SER A 456 -28.02 -11.49 -3.43
C SER A 456 -28.99 -12.57 -3.93
N ALA A 457 -30.24 -12.22 -4.15
CA ALA A 457 -31.32 -13.16 -4.55
C ALA A 457 -31.39 -14.43 -3.67
N GLY A 458 -31.14 -14.31 -2.37
CA GLY A 458 -31.12 -15.43 -1.41
C GLY A 458 -29.84 -16.27 -1.39
N VAL A 459 -28.87 -15.99 -2.26
CA VAL A 459 -27.57 -16.65 -2.28
C VAL A 459 -26.58 -15.82 -1.46
N PRO A 460 -25.77 -16.43 -0.54
CA PRO A 460 -24.82 -15.70 0.27
C PRO A 460 -23.67 -15.11 -0.56
N ILE A 461 -23.14 -13.97 -0.11
CA ILE A 461 -21.97 -13.31 -0.71
C ILE A 461 -20.73 -13.69 0.09
N ALA A 462 -19.69 -14.17 -0.58
CA ALA A 462 -18.46 -14.61 0.08
C ALA A 462 -17.82 -13.47 0.91
N ASN A 463 -17.78 -12.25 0.38
CA ASN A 463 -17.23 -11.06 1.05
C ASN A 463 -18.26 -10.35 1.95
N ALA A 464 -19.27 -11.03 2.47
CA ALA A 464 -20.14 -10.47 3.50
C ALA A 464 -19.40 -10.32 4.83
N ILE A 465 -19.72 -9.26 5.60
CA ILE A 465 -19.10 -9.00 6.90
C ILE A 465 -19.49 -10.07 7.94
N ALA A 466 -18.52 -10.40 8.81
CA ALA A 466 -18.73 -11.22 9.99
C ALA A 466 -17.77 -10.76 11.11
N PRO A 467 -18.09 -11.04 12.40
CA PRO A 467 -17.21 -10.73 13.52
C PRO A 467 -15.80 -11.29 13.33
N GLY A 468 -14.77 -10.46 13.49
CA GLY A 468 -13.36 -10.84 13.36
C GLY A 468 -12.85 -11.08 11.93
N LYS A 469 -13.74 -11.06 10.93
CA LYS A 469 -13.39 -11.28 9.51
C LYS A 469 -12.63 -10.09 8.94
N ARG A 470 -11.72 -10.36 7.99
CA ARG A 470 -11.01 -9.36 7.19
C ARG A 470 -11.75 -9.06 5.89
N PRO A 471 -11.94 -7.80 5.50
CA PRO A 471 -12.54 -7.47 4.21
C PRO A 471 -11.61 -7.84 3.06
N ARG A 472 -12.22 -8.24 1.93
CA ARG A 472 -11.49 -8.47 0.69
C ARG A 472 -10.69 -7.23 0.31
N SER A 473 -9.43 -7.42 -0.11
CA SER A 473 -8.55 -6.37 -0.60
C SER A 473 -8.23 -6.53 -2.09
N SER A 474 -7.82 -5.41 -2.72
CA SER A 474 -7.20 -5.39 -4.05
C SER A 474 -5.72 -5.07 -4.00
N MET A 475 -5.14 -4.87 -2.82
CA MET A 475 -3.71 -4.60 -2.66
C MET A 475 -2.90 -5.78 -3.21
N SER A 476 -1.94 -5.48 -4.09
CA SER A 476 -1.18 -6.46 -4.85
C SER A 476 0.33 -6.24 -4.67
N PRO A 477 0.87 -6.31 -3.43
CA PRO A 477 2.32 -6.35 -3.29
C PRO A 477 2.83 -7.61 -3.98
N THR A 478 3.83 -7.47 -4.86
CA THR A 478 4.26 -8.54 -5.76
C THR A 478 5.77 -8.63 -5.81
N ILE A 479 6.30 -9.84 -5.81
CA ILE A 479 7.69 -10.17 -6.16
C ILE A 479 7.65 -11.15 -7.34
N VAL A 480 8.28 -10.77 -8.45
CA VAL A 480 8.44 -11.64 -9.61
C VAL A 480 9.76 -12.36 -9.48
N LEU A 481 9.74 -13.69 -9.56
CA LEU A 481 10.93 -14.52 -9.52
C LEU A 481 11.29 -15.04 -10.90
N LYS A 482 12.58 -15.16 -11.16
CA LYS A 482 13.14 -15.87 -12.30
C LYS A 482 14.13 -16.92 -11.78
N ASP A 483 13.91 -18.17 -12.14
CA ASP A 483 14.74 -19.29 -11.68
C ASP A 483 14.89 -19.34 -10.14
N GLY A 484 13.82 -18.95 -9.41
CA GLY A 484 13.77 -18.92 -7.95
C GLY A 484 14.40 -17.69 -7.28
N ALA A 485 14.99 -16.75 -8.04
CA ALA A 485 15.56 -15.51 -7.53
C ALA A 485 14.68 -14.30 -7.87
N PRO A 486 14.64 -13.24 -7.06
CA PRO A 486 13.82 -12.07 -7.34
C PRO A 486 14.37 -11.31 -8.56
N ALA A 487 13.50 -11.00 -9.52
CA ALA A 487 13.78 -10.23 -10.71
C ALA A 487 13.09 -8.85 -10.68
N LEU A 488 11.92 -8.75 -10.02
CA LEU A 488 11.18 -7.49 -9.91
C LEU A 488 10.39 -7.46 -8.59
N VAL A 489 10.51 -6.38 -7.85
CA VAL A 489 9.69 -6.06 -6.66
C VAL A 489 8.77 -4.92 -7.05
N ILE A 490 7.45 -5.07 -6.94
CA ILE A 490 6.51 -4.10 -7.49
C ILE A 490 5.18 -4.07 -6.74
N GLY A 491 4.51 -2.93 -6.81
CA GLY A 491 3.11 -2.76 -6.43
C GLY A 491 2.63 -1.33 -6.64
N SER A 492 1.37 -1.10 -6.38
CA SER A 492 0.70 0.18 -6.63
C SER A 492 -0.35 0.48 -5.57
N PRO A 493 -0.62 1.75 -5.26
CA PRO A 493 -1.90 2.21 -4.75
C PRO A 493 -2.95 2.31 -5.89
N GLY A 494 -4.23 2.52 -5.52
CA GLY A 494 -5.25 2.80 -6.53
C GLY A 494 -6.61 2.12 -6.36
N GLY A 495 -6.95 1.62 -5.17
CA GLY A 495 -8.18 0.88 -4.93
C GLY A 495 -8.25 -0.38 -5.79
N SER A 496 -9.39 -0.72 -6.36
CA SER A 496 -9.50 -1.94 -7.21
C SER A 496 -8.72 -1.85 -8.53
N ARG A 497 -8.22 -0.66 -8.93
CA ARG A 497 -7.32 -0.51 -10.09
C ARG A 497 -5.89 -0.96 -9.83
N ILE A 498 -5.49 -1.15 -8.57
CA ILE A 498 -4.16 -1.66 -8.18
C ILE A 498 -3.79 -2.91 -8.99
N ILE A 499 -4.74 -3.84 -9.12
CA ILE A 499 -4.58 -5.11 -9.84
C ILE A 499 -4.17 -4.86 -11.31
N GLY A 500 -4.92 -3.98 -11.98
CA GLY A 500 -4.63 -3.64 -13.38
C GLY A 500 -3.33 -2.86 -13.55
N TYR A 501 -3.01 -1.93 -12.64
CA TYR A 501 -1.74 -1.19 -12.68
C TYR A 501 -0.55 -2.13 -12.52
N THR A 502 -0.61 -3.06 -11.56
CA THR A 502 0.46 -4.03 -11.31
C THR A 502 0.61 -4.99 -12.50
N ALA A 503 -0.49 -5.56 -13.01
CA ALA A 503 -0.45 -6.46 -14.16
C ALA A 503 0.09 -5.75 -15.42
N GLN A 504 -0.38 -4.53 -15.70
CA GLN A 504 0.11 -3.74 -16.83
C GLN A 504 1.61 -3.44 -16.72
N ALA A 505 2.09 -3.02 -15.54
CA ALA A 505 3.51 -2.71 -15.37
C ALA A 505 4.40 -3.96 -15.52
N ILE A 506 3.93 -5.14 -15.09
CA ILE A 506 4.63 -6.41 -15.32
C ILE A 506 4.67 -6.74 -16.82
N ILE A 507 3.57 -6.55 -17.57
CA ILE A 507 3.53 -6.72 -19.03
C ILE A 507 4.48 -5.73 -19.72
N ASN A 508 4.47 -4.45 -19.32
CA ASN A 508 5.36 -3.44 -19.85
C ASN A 508 6.84 -3.85 -19.72
N TYR A 509 7.19 -4.40 -18.55
CA TYR A 509 8.55 -4.83 -18.26
C TYR A 509 8.94 -6.14 -18.97
N LEU A 510 8.11 -7.19 -18.83
CA LEU A 510 8.46 -8.55 -19.31
C LEU A 510 8.19 -8.76 -20.80
N ASP A 511 7.08 -8.24 -21.35
CA ASP A 511 6.72 -8.45 -22.76
C ASP A 511 7.25 -7.34 -23.66
N TRP A 512 7.14 -6.09 -23.24
CA TRP A 512 7.50 -4.96 -24.10
C TRP A 512 8.92 -4.43 -23.84
N GLY A 513 9.67 -5.07 -22.92
CA GLY A 513 11.10 -4.81 -22.71
C GLY A 513 11.40 -3.38 -22.24
N MET A 514 10.44 -2.71 -21.61
CA MET A 514 10.66 -1.39 -21.03
C MET A 514 11.57 -1.51 -19.81
N ASP A 515 12.46 -0.54 -19.59
CA ASP A 515 13.11 -0.43 -18.27
C ASP A 515 12.09 -0.16 -17.17
N VAL A 516 12.48 -0.33 -15.90
CA VAL A 516 11.54 -0.22 -14.79
C VAL A 516 10.86 1.14 -14.71
N GLN A 517 11.58 2.26 -14.95
CA GLN A 517 10.98 3.60 -14.91
C GLN A 517 10.02 3.82 -16.08
N ALA A 518 10.38 3.41 -17.27
CA ALA A 518 9.51 3.47 -18.45
C ALA A 518 8.24 2.63 -18.24
N ALA A 519 8.38 1.42 -17.66
CA ALA A 519 7.24 0.54 -17.37
C ALA A 519 6.22 1.16 -16.41
N LEU A 520 6.69 1.91 -15.40
CA LEU A 520 5.82 2.61 -14.43
C LEU A 520 5.25 3.92 -14.99
N SER A 521 5.98 4.58 -15.90
CA SER A 521 5.58 5.86 -16.51
C SER A 521 4.61 5.69 -17.68
N ALA A 522 4.47 4.48 -18.22
CA ALA A 522 3.62 4.20 -19.37
C ALA A 522 2.16 4.61 -19.10
N PRO A 523 1.45 5.13 -20.12
CA PRO A 523 0.04 5.46 -19.99
C PRO A 523 -0.83 4.26 -19.62
N HIS A 524 -1.83 4.48 -18.78
CA HIS A 524 -2.70 3.41 -18.33
C HIS A 524 -3.89 3.14 -19.26
N VAL A 525 -4.16 1.86 -19.48
CA VAL A 525 -5.37 1.35 -20.12
C VAL A 525 -5.89 0.18 -19.28
N LEU A 526 -7.06 0.32 -18.68
CA LEU A 526 -7.57 -0.61 -17.67
C LEU A 526 -9.02 -1.00 -17.93
N ASN A 527 -9.35 -2.26 -17.70
CA ASN A 527 -10.74 -2.73 -17.64
C ASN A 527 -10.94 -3.60 -16.38
N ARG A 528 -12.07 -3.42 -15.70
CA ARG A 528 -12.45 -4.21 -14.52
C ARG A 528 -13.83 -4.83 -14.69
N PHE A 529 -14.82 -4.02 -15.08
CA PHE A 529 -16.24 -4.38 -15.05
C PHE A 529 -16.98 -4.09 -16.36
N GLY A 530 -16.24 -3.85 -17.47
CA GLY A 530 -16.82 -3.64 -18.80
C GLY A 530 -16.34 -2.37 -19.49
N THR A 531 -16.37 -1.21 -18.83
CA THR A 531 -15.84 0.03 -19.37
C THR A 531 -14.31 0.02 -19.38
N MET A 532 -13.71 0.28 -20.54
CA MET A 532 -12.27 0.45 -20.71
C MET A 532 -11.88 1.89 -20.32
N ASP A 533 -11.17 2.05 -19.20
CA ASP A 533 -10.61 3.33 -18.79
C ASP A 533 -9.27 3.55 -19.54
N VAL A 534 -9.14 4.63 -20.31
CA VAL A 534 -7.88 5.10 -20.90
C VAL A 534 -7.45 6.39 -20.18
N GLU A 535 -6.14 6.54 -19.95
CA GLU A 535 -5.62 7.70 -19.22
C GLU A 535 -5.69 8.96 -20.08
N ALA A 536 -6.46 9.95 -19.61
CA ALA A 536 -6.65 11.24 -20.27
C ALA A 536 -5.36 12.06 -20.34
N GLY A 537 -5.18 12.85 -21.40
CA GLY A 537 -4.01 13.70 -21.60
C GLY A 537 -2.73 12.93 -21.98
N THR A 538 -2.82 11.63 -22.24
CA THR A 538 -1.68 10.77 -22.61
C THR A 538 -1.86 10.14 -23.99
N LYS A 539 -0.81 9.41 -24.44
CA LYS A 539 -0.87 8.65 -25.70
C LYS A 539 -1.97 7.58 -25.70
N ALA A 540 -2.43 7.11 -24.54
CA ALA A 540 -3.50 6.13 -24.43
C ALA A 540 -4.83 6.62 -25.02
N GLU A 541 -5.08 7.93 -25.08
CA GLU A 541 -6.30 8.46 -25.70
C GLU A 541 -6.45 8.10 -27.18
N ALA A 542 -5.33 7.87 -27.89
CA ALA A 542 -5.35 7.43 -29.28
C ALA A 542 -6.00 6.03 -29.45
N LEU A 543 -6.09 5.24 -28.39
CA LEU A 543 -6.73 3.93 -28.38
C LEU A 543 -8.27 4.02 -28.25
N THR A 544 -8.83 5.18 -27.92
CA THR A 544 -10.29 5.33 -27.67
C THR A 544 -11.12 4.84 -28.85
N GLY A 545 -10.86 5.36 -30.06
CA GLY A 545 -11.57 4.95 -31.27
C GLY A 545 -11.38 3.46 -31.61
N PRO A 546 -10.12 2.99 -31.76
CA PRO A 546 -9.83 1.59 -32.03
C PRO A 546 -10.43 0.60 -31.03
N LEU A 547 -10.43 0.90 -29.74
CA LEU A 547 -11.04 0.04 -28.72
C LEU A 547 -12.58 0.08 -28.77
N THR A 548 -13.18 1.22 -29.13
CA THR A 548 -14.62 1.33 -29.38
C THR A 548 -15.01 0.49 -30.59
N ASP A 549 -14.22 0.52 -31.68
CA ASP A 549 -14.46 -0.30 -32.87
C ASP A 549 -14.36 -1.81 -32.57
N LEU A 550 -13.55 -2.20 -31.59
CA LEU A 550 -13.47 -3.58 -31.10
C LEU A 550 -14.62 -3.98 -30.14
N GLY A 551 -15.51 -3.04 -29.80
CA GLY A 551 -16.74 -3.32 -29.04
C GLY A 551 -16.70 -2.93 -27.56
N PHE A 552 -15.65 -2.21 -27.07
CA PHE A 552 -15.65 -1.70 -25.70
C PHE A 552 -16.42 -0.38 -25.59
N GLU A 553 -17.07 -0.18 -24.45
CA GLU A 553 -17.32 1.16 -23.95
C GLU A 553 -16.00 1.74 -23.42
N VAL A 554 -15.57 2.90 -23.94
CA VAL A 554 -14.29 3.52 -23.57
C VAL A 554 -14.50 4.86 -22.88
N ASN A 555 -13.80 5.08 -21.78
CA ASN A 555 -13.85 6.30 -20.98
C ASN A 555 -12.43 6.88 -20.79
N ALA A 556 -12.18 8.06 -21.36
CA ALA A 556 -10.96 8.81 -21.08
C ALA A 556 -11.12 9.58 -19.77
N ARG A 557 -10.19 9.33 -18.83
CA ARG A 557 -10.23 9.92 -17.50
C ARG A 557 -8.87 9.99 -16.85
N ASP A 558 -8.76 10.81 -15.80
CA ASP A 558 -7.57 10.79 -14.94
C ASP A 558 -7.44 9.43 -14.23
N LEU A 559 -6.24 8.86 -14.31
CA LEU A 559 -5.84 7.63 -13.65
C LEU A 559 -4.63 7.91 -12.75
N THR A 560 -4.82 7.78 -11.44
CA THR A 560 -3.81 8.07 -10.42
C THR A 560 -3.30 6.78 -9.80
N SER A 561 -2.36 6.12 -10.46
CA SER A 561 -1.55 5.06 -9.87
C SER A 561 -0.53 5.65 -8.88
N GLY A 562 0.48 4.96 -8.56
CA GLY A 562 1.59 5.37 -7.68
C GLY A 562 2.51 4.18 -7.53
N LEU A 563 2.80 3.56 -8.68
CA LEU A 563 3.66 2.40 -8.80
C LEU A 563 5.06 2.71 -8.25
N HIS A 564 5.61 1.78 -7.49
CA HIS A 564 7.02 1.77 -7.11
C HIS A 564 7.56 0.37 -7.40
N ALA A 565 8.72 0.30 -8.02
CA ALA A 565 9.34 -0.97 -8.35
C ALA A 565 10.86 -0.91 -8.31
N ILE A 566 11.46 -2.09 -8.06
CA ILE A 566 12.89 -2.32 -8.14
C ILE A 566 13.09 -3.56 -9.01
N ALA A 567 13.76 -3.41 -10.14
CA ALA A 567 14.22 -4.52 -10.94
C ALA A 567 15.62 -4.94 -10.48
N ILE A 568 15.82 -6.24 -10.32
CA ILE A 568 17.10 -6.85 -9.96
C ILE A 568 17.67 -7.45 -11.25
N THR A 569 18.80 -6.91 -11.71
CA THR A 569 19.43 -7.28 -12.98
C THR A 569 20.86 -7.79 -12.77
N LEU A 570 21.49 -8.29 -13.82
CA LEU A 570 22.90 -8.68 -13.76
C LEU A 570 23.85 -7.49 -13.56
N ASP A 571 23.38 -6.28 -13.89
CA ASP A 571 24.14 -5.05 -13.80
C ASP A 571 23.79 -4.21 -12.55
N GLY A 572 23.11 -4.83 -11.56
CA GLY A 572 22.69 -4.18 -10.31
C GLY A 572 21.18 -3.94 -10.23
N LEU A 573 20.80 -3.02 -9.35
CA LEU A 573 19.40 -2.66 -9.05
C LEU A 573 18.97 -1.47 -9.90
N GLN A 574 17.74 -1.51 -10.40
CA GLN A 574 17.13 -0.40 -11.12
C GLN A 574 15.81 -0.03 -10.42
N GLY A 575 15.72 1.19 -9.91
CA GLY A 575 14.54 1.70 -9.20
C GLY A 575 13.70 2.63 -10.04
N GLY A 576 12.38 2.48 -9.93
CA GLY A 576 11.42 3.36 -10.58
C GLY A 576 10.33 3.84 -9.61
N ALA A 577 9.83 5.05 -9.87
CA ALA A 577 8.69 5.64 -9.18
C ALA A 577 7.76 6.33 -10.17
N ASP A 578 6.46 6.11 -9.96
CA ASP A 578 5.39 6.64 -10.81
C ASP A 578 5.42 8.18 -10.87
N PRO A 579 5.47 8.79 -12.07
CA PRO A 579 5.48 10.24 -12.20
C PRO A 579 4.16 10.92 -11.77
N ARG A 580 3.07 10.14 -11.61
CA ARG A 580 1.76 10.65 -11.18
C ARG A 580 1.70 10.99 -9.68
N ARG A 581 2.75 10.60 -8.91
CA ARG A 581 2.90 10.91 -7.48
C ARG A 581 4.30 11.42 -7.14
N GLU A 582 4.49 11.80 -5.88
CA GLU A 582 5.71 12.47 -5.39
C GLU A 582 6.87 11.51 -5.08
N GLY A 583 6.63 10.19 -5.11
CA GLY A 583 7.61 9.18 -4.76
C GLY A 583 8.88 9.19 -5.60
N ILE A 584 9.93 8.61 -5.03
CA ILE A 584 11.24 8.40 -5.68
C ILE A 584 11.77 7.01 -5.35
N ALA A 585 12.87 6.62 -5.99
CA ALA A 585 13.73 5.51 -5.57
C ALA A 585 15.09 6.06 -5.16
N LEU A 586 15.70 5.47 -4.11
CA LEU A 586 17.09 5.73 -3.70
C LEU A 586 17.80 4.39 -3.51
N GLY A 587 19.08 4.34 -3.86
CA GLY A 587 19.93 3.18 -3.70
C GLY A 587 21.42 3.54 -3.63
N ASN A 588 22.24 2.53 -3.29
CA ASN A 588 23.72 2.64 -3.22
C ASN A 588 24.38 1.46 -3.92
#